data_cb99c1eee55ad98920e897da40193133
#
_entry.id   cb99c1eee55ad98920e897da40193133
#
_cell.length_a   1.000
_cell.length_b   1.000
_cell.length_c   1.000
_cell.angle_alpha   90.00
_cell.angle_beta   90.00
_cell.angle_gamma   90.00
#
_symmetry.space_group_name_H-M   'P 1'
#
loop_
_entity.id
_entity.type
_entity.pdbx_description
1 polymer ?
#
loop_
_entity_poly.entity_id
_entity_poly.type
_entity_poly.pdbx_seq_one_letter_code
_entity_poly.pdbx_strand_id
1 'polypeptide(L)'
;MMLSSWFDSLMQVRWESRWAFVMLLLLAPLWVVIARFARRAPRGGLSSAAGLEALPRTLRQRLTWLPGTACWLGLALLTVALGRPQLGIGRVETSSEAVAIQLVIDRSGSMNQYMEVDGALRTRIDAVKSVLRDFLLGDGDQLTGRPSDLVGLITFARFAETACPVVRDPQTLTSLIEAVNTAQARYEDGTAIGDGLALAAARLKRTEDELANRRRAGTTEPELTIKSKVIVLLTDGDNNAGEADPIEAAQLAAEWGIKVYTIGIGAGADSYQIIRTPLGEQRVRVPSNVDEGALKQIAEITGGSYHRAQDGESLRQVYAQIDRLEKSSVNTVEYTDWQEKFIFPAAAGAMFLVLGLLLNATWLRRTF
;
A
#
# COMPACT_ATOMS: atom_id res chain seq x y z
N MET A 1 17.79 -24.16 19.02
CA MET A 1 16.97 -23.12 18.37
C MET A 1 17.76 -22.12 17.54
N MET A 2 19.01 -21.74 17.87
CA MET A 2 19.84 -20.83 17.04
C MET A 2 20.51 -21.48 15.80
N LEU A 3 20.72 -22.78 15.78
CA LEU A 3 21.35 -23.47 14.64
C LEU A 3 20.37 -23.74 13.47
N SER A 4 19.08 -23.90 13.74
CA SER A 4 18.08 -24.07 12.69
C SER A 4 17.80 -22.81 11.89
N SER A 5 17.80 -21.63 12.53
CA SER A 5 17.61 -20.35 11.85
C SER A 5 18.80 -19.98 10.95
N TRP A 6 20.01 -20.46 11.26
CA TRP A 6 21.20 -20.28 10.41
C TRP A 6 21.16 -21.15 9.16
N PHE A 7 20.61 -22.36 9.25
CA PHE A 7 20.46 -23.25 8.10
C PHE A 7 19.37 -22.75 7.14
N ASP A 8 18.26 -22.22 7.66
CA ASP A 8 17.17 -21.66 6.86
C ASP A 8 17.62 -20.38 6.10
N SER A 9 18.47 -19.55 6.73
CA SER A 9 19.02 -18.37 6.05
C SER A 9 20.05 -18.72 4.97
N LEU A 10 20.78 -19.83 5.09
CA LEU A 10 21.70 -20.31 4.06
C LEU A 10 20.98 -20.87 2.81
N MET A 11 19.79 -21.41 2.97
CA MET A 11 18.96 -21.90 1.85
C MET A 11 18.33 -20.76 1.01
N GLN A 12 18.24 -19.54 1.57
CA GLN A 12 17.70 -18.35 0.91
C GLN A 12 18.77 -17.53 0.15
N VAL A 13 20.03 -17.98 0.16
CA VAL A 13 21.10 -17.27 -0.55
C VAL A 13 20.97 -17.47 -2.07
N ARG A 14 20.70 -16.39 -2.78
CA ARG A 14 20.75 -16.36 -4.24
C ARG A 14 22.19 -16.13 -4.70
N TRP A 15 22.67 -16.99 -5.58
CA TRP A 15 24.00 -16.87 -6.20
C TRP A 15 23.84 -16.21 -7.58
N GLU A 16 24.39 -15.01 -7.73
CA GLU A 16 24.30 -14.30 -9.02
C GLU A 16 25.19 -14.96 -10.07
N SER A 17 26.41 -15.33 -9.68
CA SER A 17 27.41 -15.91 -10.57
C SER A 17 27.63 -17.39 -10.30
N ARG A 18 26.77 -18.26 -10.81
CA ARG A 18 26.90 -19.73 -10.65
C ARG A 18 28.15 -20.29 -11.30
N TRP A 19 28.71 -19.62 -12.30
CA TRP A 19 29.93 -20.00 -13.00
C TRP A 19 31.18 -19.97 -12.10
N ALA A 20 31.15 -19.17 -11.00
CA ALA A 20 32.24 -19.14 -10.05
C ALA A 20 32.52 -20.52 -9.43
N PHE A 21 31.52 -21.38 -9.28
CA PHE A 21 31.65 -22.73 -8.74
C PHE A 21 32.41 -23.67 -9.69
N VAL A 22 32.40 -23.42 -11.00
CA VAL A 22 33.20 -24.14 -11.96
C VAL A 22 34.71 -23.93 -11.73
N MET A 23 35.08 -22.70 -11.33
CA MET A 23 36.47 -22.41 -10.92
C MET A 23 36.89 -23.21 -9.69
N LEU A 24 35.98 -23.42 -8.74
CA LEU A 24 36.23 -24.20 -7.53
C LEU A 24 36.51 -25.68 -7.87
N LEU A 25 35.82 -26.19 -8.87
CA LEU A 25 36.01 -27.55 -9.40
C LEU A 25 37.36 -27.71 -10.13
N LEU A 26 37.87 -26.65 -10.77
CA LEU A 26 39.18 -26.62 -11.41
C LEU A 26 40.33 -26.43 -10.42
N LEU A 27 40.13 -25.76 -9.30
CA LEU A 27 41.14 -25.54 -8.26
C LEU A 27 41.62 -26.87 -7.60
N ALA A 28 40.73 -27.84 -7.42
CA ALA A 28 41.05 -29.11 -6.78
C ALA A 28 42.08 -29.93 -7.59
N PRO A 29 41.90 -30.20 -8.91
CA PRO A 29 42.92 -30.91 -9.70
C PRO A 29 44.22 -30.10 -9.85
N LEU A 30 44.13 -28.78 -9.96
CA LEU A 30 45.32 -27.91 -10.03
C LEU A 30 46.16 -28.03 -8.74
N TRP A 31 45.54 -28.04 -7.59
CA TRP A 31 46.24 -28.25 -6.32
C TRP A 31 46.92 -29.61 -6.24
N VAL A 32 46.26 -30.68 -6.69
CA VAL A 32 46.81 -32.04 -6.76
C VAL A 32 48.03 -32.06 -7.66
N VAL A 33 47.98 -31.41 -8.81
CA VAL A 33 49.08 -31.31 -9.76
C VAL A 33 50.25 -30.56 -9.15
N ILE A 34 50.01 -29.39 -8.59
CA ILE A 34 51.05 -28.58 -7.93
C ILE A 34 51.68 -29.34 -6.73
N ALA A 35 50.87 -30.01 -5.91
CA ALA A 35 51.35 -30.80 -4.78
C ALA A 35 52.19 -32.00 -5.24
N ARG A 36 51.87 -32.65 -6.39
CA ARG A 36 52.69 -33.73 -6.98
C ARG A 36 54.00 -33.19 -7.53
N PHE A 37 53.99 -32.05 -8.23
CA PHE A 37 55.22 -31.43 -8.74
C PHE A 37 56.13 -30.96 -7.62
N ALA A 38 55.57 -30.36 -6.57
CA ALA A 38 56.33 -29.94 -5.37
C ALA A 38 56.98 -31.12 -4.62
N ARG A 39 56.37 -32.33 -4.68
CA ARG A 39 56.93 -33.55 -4.11
C ARG A 39 58.04 -34.14 -4.98
N ARG A 40 58.04 -33.84 -6.32
CA ARG A 40 59.04 -34.33 -7.30
C ARG A 40 60.22 -33.36 -7.49
N ALA A 41 60.25 -32.23 -6.81
CA ALA A 41 61.40 -31.34 -6.87
C ALA A 41 62.65 -32.12 -6.49
N PRO A 42 63.75 -32.02 -7.28
CA PRO A 42 64.94 -32.81 -7.07
C PRO A 42 65.50 -32.53 -5.68
N ARG A 43 65.48 -33.57 -4.84
CA ARG A 43 66.16 -33.55 -3.56
C ARG A 43 67.64 -33.68 -3.88
N GLY A 44 68.41 -32.63 -3.58
CA GLY A 44 69.84 -32.68 -3.74
C GLY A 44 70.37 -33.92 -3.03
N GLY A 45 70.96 -34.85 -3.81
CA GLY A 45 71.51 -36.09 -3.28
C GLY A 45 72.76 -35.77 -2.43
N LEU A 46 72.59 -35.71 -1.13
CA LEU A 46 73.68 -35.78 -0.21
C LEU A 46 74.11 -37.25 -0.12
N SER A 47 75.33 -37.55 -0.52
CA SER A 47 75.89 -38.90 -0.61
C SER A 47 76.06 -39.62 0.76
N SER A 48 75.66 -39.02 1.85
CA SER A 48 75.71 -39.59 3.22
C SER A 48 74.45 -39.30 4.02
N ALA A 49 73.28 -39.67 3.52
CA ALA A 49 71.98 -39.44 4.16
C ALA A 49 71.57 -40.60 5.10
N ALA A 50 72.33 -41.69 5.18
CA ALA A 50 71.93 -42.88 5.94
C ALA A 50 71.79 -42.69 7.45
N GLY A 51 72.32 -41.61 8.01
CA GLY A 51 72.19 -41.29 9.45
C GLY A 51 71.06 -40.28 9.78
N LEU A 52 70.47 -39.62 8.78
CA LEU A 52 69.50 -38.56 9.00
C LEU A 52 68.05 -39.10 9.09
N GLU A 53 67.80 -40.35 8.72
CA GLU A 53 66.46 -40.97 8.77
C GLU A 53 66.01 -41.30 10.20
N ALA A 54 66.95 -41.38 11.19
CA ALA A 54 66.65 -41.69 12.56
C ALA A 54 66.29 -40.46 13.43
N LEU A 55 66.36 -39.26 12.88
CA LEU A 55 66.05 -38.06 13.63
C LEU A 55 64.52 -37.79 13.72
N PRO A 56 64.04 -37.50 14.97
CA PRO A 56 62.61 -37.19 15.09
C PRO A 56 62.27 -35.92 14.31
N ARG A 57 61.15 -35.98 13.54
CA ARG A 57 60.65 -34.87 12.76
C ARG A 57 60.33 -33.70 13.70
N THR A 58 60.93 -32.56 13.44
CA THR A 58 60.65 -31.34 14.21
C THR A 58 59.23 -30.85 13.92
N LEU A 59 58.67 -30.12 14.88
CA LEU A 59 57.32 -29.48 14.71
C LEU A 59 57.22 -28.68 13.42
N ARG A 60 58.31 -28.00 13.04
CA ARG A 60 58.42 -27.24 11.78
C ARG A 60 58.25 -28.14 10.54
N GLN A 61 58.80 -29.30 10.54
CA GLN A 61 58.67 -30.29 9.44
C GLN A 61 57.25 -30.91 9.39
N ARG A 62 56.58 -31.08 10.54
CA ARG A 62 55.19 -31.56 10.61
C ARG A 62 54.22 -30.54 10.09
N LEU A 63 54.50 -29.23 10.22
CA LEU A 63 53.60 -28.12 9.85
C LEU A 63 53.85 -27.57 8.42
N THR A 64 54.76 -28.15 7.64
CA THR A 64 55.09 -27.67 6.28
C THR A 64 53.93 -27.70 5.28
N TRP A 65 52.84 -28.36 5.60
CA TRP A 65 51.61 -28.40 4.77
C TRP A 65 50.69 -27.21 5.04
N LEU A 66 50.81 -26.54 6.19
CA LEU A 66 49.95 -25.48 6.67
C LEU A 66 49.89 -24.26 5.69
N PRO A 67 51.01 -23.72 5.17
CA PRO A 67 50.95 -22.60 4.22
C PRO A 67 50.18 -22.94 2.95
N GLY A 68 50.37 -24.16 2.43
CA GLY A 68 49.69 -24.61 1.23
C GLY A 68 48.17 -24.74 1.41
N THR A 69 47.74 -25.28 2.56
CA THR A 69 46.31 -25.39 2.88
C THR A 69 45.69 -24.03 3.19
N ALA A 70 46.39 -23.11 3.82
CA ALA A 70 45.91 -21.75 4.03
C ALA A 70 45.69 -21.01 2.69
N CYS A 71 46.67 -21.09 1.79
CA CYS A 71 46.49 -20.50 0.45
C CYS A 71 45.34 -21.13 -0.32
N TRP A 72 45.18 -22.47 -0.27
CA TRP A 72 44.08 -23.14 -0.91
C TRP A 72 42.70 -22.75 -0.36
N LEU A 73 42.61 -22.68 0.99
CA LEU A 73 41.39 -22.22 1.66
C LEU A 73 41.06 -20.77 1.30
N GLY A 74 42.08 -19.91 1.21
CA GLY A 74 41.96 -18.53 0.79
C GLY A 74 41.40 -18.42 -0.65
N LEU A 75 41.94 -19.22 -1.56
CA LEU A 75 41.45 -19.29 -2.94
C LEU A 75 39.98 -19.82 -3.04
N ALA A 76 39.65 -20.85 -2.26
CA ALA A 76 38.32 -21.38 -2.19
C ALA A 76 37.31 -20.33 -1.67
N LEU A 77 37.66 -19.58 -0.63
CA LEU A 77 36.83 -18.49 -0.11
C LEU A 77 36.66 -17.34 -1.10
N LEU A 78 37.72 -17.00 -1.84
CA LEU A 78 37.63 -16.00 -2.92
C LEU A 78 36.73 -16.45 -4.08
N THR A 79 36.74 -17.73 -4.43
CA THR A 79 35.79 -18.27 -5.43
C THR A 79 34.35 -18.23 -4.95
N VAL A 80 34.11 -18.48 -3.65
CA VAL A 80 32.79 -18.28 -3.03
C VAL A 80 32.38 -16.80 -3.08
N ALA A 81 33.31 -15.87 -2.84
CA ALA A 81 33.05 -14.43 -2.94
C ALA A 81 32.70 -14.00 -4.37
N LEU A 82 33.39 -14.57 -5.39
CA LEU A 82 33.09 -14.36 -6.82
C LEU A 82 31.71 -14.87 -7.20
N GLY A 83 31.15 -15.84 -6.46
CA GLY A 83 29.76 -16.30 -6.61
C GLY A 83 28.73 -15.24 -6.25
N ARG A 84 29.15 -14.10 -5.65
CA ARG A 84 28.30 -12.98 -5.22
C ARG A 84 27.07 -13.46 -4.45
N PRO A 85 27.23 -13.99 -3.21
CA PRO A 85 26.12 -14.39 -2.38
C PRO A 85 25.28 -13.18 -2.02
N GLN A 86 23.98 -13.23 -2.38
CA GLN A 86 22.98 -12.21 -2.13
C GLN A 86 21.98 -12.73 -1.11
N LEU A 87 21.73 -11.95 -0.08
CA LEU A 87 20.64 -12.18 0.86
C LEU A 87 19.50 -11.24 0.50
N GLY A 88 18.36 -11.81 0.19
CA GLY A 88 17.14 -11.04 -0.04
C GLY A 88 16.63 -10.48 1.28
N ILE A 89 16.69 -9.16 1.44
CA ILE A 89 15.94 -8.48 2.48
C ILE A 89 14.61 -8.14 1.81
N GLY A 90 13.55 -8.90 2.16
CA GLY A 90 12.22 -8.62 1.68
C GLY A 90 11.80 -7.23 2.16
N ARG A 91 11.90 -6.23 1.30
CA ARG A 91 11.26 -4.95 1.49
C ARG A 91 9.91 -5.07 0.80
N VAL A 92 8.88 -5.31 1.59
CA VAL A 92 7.50 -5.23 1.09
C VAL A 92 7.21 -3.75 0.91
N GLU A 93 7.45 -3.22 -0.27
CA GLU A 93 6.89 -1.93 -0.64
C GLU A 93 5.45 -2.18 -1.08
N THR A 94 4.54 -2.02 -0.15
CA THR A 94 3.12 -2.04 -0.45
C THR A 94 2.78 -0.71 -1.10
N SER A 95 2.82 -0.64 -2.42
CA SER A 95 2.17 0.46 -3.11
C SER A 95 0.67 0.19 -3.08
N SER A 96 -0.05 0.88 -2.23
CA SER A 96 -1.49 0.80 -2.21
C SER A 96 -2.08 1.89 -3.10
N GLU A 97 -2.69 1.47 -4.21
CA GLU A 97 -3.55 2.35 -4.98
C GLU A 97 -4.87 2.51 -4.22
N ALA A 98 -5.17 3.70 -3.78
CA ALA A 98 -6.41 4.04 -3.11
C ALA A 98 -7.29 4.91 -3.99
N VAL A 99 -8.60 4.81 -3.80
CA VAL A 99 -9.56 5.78 -4.33
C VAL A 99 -9.75 6.87 -3.28
N ALA A 100 -9.72 8.14 -3.70
CA ALA A 100 -10.04 9.26 -2.84
C ALA A 100 -11.52 9.63 -3.04
N ILE A 101 -12.34 9.37 -2.03
CA ILE A 101 -13.80 9.55 -2.06
C ILE A 101 -14.19 10.69 -1.13
N GLN A 102 -14.94 11.65 -1.65
CA GLN A 102 -15.57 12.69 -0.84
C GLN A 102 -17.07 12.48 -0.82
N LEU A 103 -17.60 12.11 0.33
CA LEU A 103 -19.03 12.02 0.57
C LEU A 103 -19.56 13.41 0.82
N VAL A 104 -20.62 13.80 0.10
CA VAL A 104 -21.26 15.11 0.21
C VAL A 104 -22.74 14.88 0.50
N ILE A 105 -23.17 15.16 1.73
CA ILE A 105 -24.47 14.77 2.25
C ILE A 105 -25.29 16.02 2.54
N ASP A 106 -26.49 16.04 1.95
CA ASP A 106 -27.52 17.03 2.29
C ASP A 106 -28.03 16.78 3.70
N ARG A 107 -28.06 17.84 4.53
CA ARG A 107 -28.65 17.84 5.87
C ARG A 107 -29.79 18.85 6.00
N SER A 108 -30.37 19.30 4.89
CA SER A 108 -31.53 20.20 4.87
C SER A 108 -32.73 19.61 5.59
N GLY A 109 -33.71 20.44 5.89
CA GLY A 109 -34.92 20.04 6.62
C GLY A 109 -35.76 18.97 5.93
N SER A 110 -35.69 18.88 4.58
CA SER A 110 -36.34 17.84 3.77
C SER A 110 -35.83 16.43 4.08
N MET A 111 -34.57 16.28 4.49
CA MET A 111 -33.98 14.99 4.88
C MET A 111 -34.63 14.38 6.14
N ASN A 112 -35.50 15.11 6.86
CA ASN A 112 -36.34 14.56 7.93
C ASN A 112 -37.60 13.83 7.40
N GLN A 113 -37.88 13.87 6.09
CA GLN A 113 -38.99 13.11 5.53
C GLN A 113 -38.71 11.60 5.62
N TYR A 114 -39.78 10.83 5.69
CA TYR A 114 -39.71 9.40 5.87
C TYR A 114 -39.69 8.68 4.52
N MET A 115 -38.86 7.63 4.45
CA MET A 115 -38.80 6.69 3.35
C MET A 115 -38.81 5.25 3.90
N GLU A 116 -39.12 4.29 3.06
CA GLU A 116 -39.08 2.88 3.44
C GLU A 116 -37.66 2.31 3.35
N VAL A 117 -37.23 1.66 4.45
CA VAL A 117 -35.95 0.98 4.54
C VAL A 117 -36.17 -0.34 5.26
N ASP A 118 -35.91 -1.46 4.60
CA ASP A 118 -36.06 -2.82 5.12
C ASP A 118 -37.48 -3.08 5.71
N GLY A 119 -38.53 -2.56 5.06
CA GLY A 119 -39.93 -2.67 5.51
C GLY A 119 -40.28 -1.78 6.70
N ALA A 120 -39.39 -0.92 7.16
CA ALA A 120 -39.62 0.06 8.23
C ALA A 120 -39.53 1.50 7.70
N LEU A 121 -40.32 2.39 8.27
CA LEU A 121 -40.23 3.82 7.95
C LEU A 121 -39.10 4.44 8.76
N ARG A 122 -38.09 4.98 8.06
CA ARG A 122 -36.98 5.75 8.65
C ARG A 122 -36.89 7.13 8.00
N THR A 123 -36.25 8.06 8.65
CA THR A 123 -35.95 9.35 8.00
C THR A 123 -34.93 9.13 6.86
N ARG A 124 -34.97 10.00 5.85
CA ARG A 124 -34.00 9.94 4.74
C ARG A 124 -32.56 10.02 5.23
N ILE A 125 -32.30 10.89 6.20
CA ILE A 125 -30.96 11.04 6.80
C ILE A 125 -30.51 9.74 7.51
N ASP A 126 -31.41 9.05 8.23
CA ASP A 126 -31.08 7.80 8.90
C ASP A 126 -30.85 6.66 7.89
N ALA A 127 -31.61 6.64 6.79
CA ALA A 127 -31.40 5.72 5.68
C ALA A 127 -30.00 5.91 5.08
N VAL A 128 -29.63 7.16 4.79
CA VAL A 128 -28.30 7.50 4.26
C VAL A 128 -27.19 7.07 5.22
N LYS A 129 -27.30 7.38 6.52
CA LYS A 129 -26.32 6.95 7.51
C LYS A 129 -26.13 5.44 7.54
N SER A 130 -27.23 4.69 7.51
CA SER A 130 -27.16 3.21 7.50
C SER A 130 -26.41 2.67 6.28
N VAL A 131 -26.77 3.14 5.08
CA VAL A 131 -26.13 2.68 3.83
C VAL A 131 -24.67 3.14 3.73
N LEU A 132 -24.35 4.34 4.20
CA LEU A 132 -22.97 4.82 4.23
C LEU A 132 -22.09 4.03 5.19
N ARG A 133 -22.62 3.65 6.34
CA ARG A 133 -21.91 2.75 7.26
C ARG A 133 -21.59 1.42 6.58
N ASP A 134 -22.60 0.82 5.93
CA ASP A 134 -22.43 -0.45 5.21
C ASP A 134 -21.46 -0.32 4.04
N PHE A 135 -21.45 0.81 3.34
CA PHE A 135 -20.48 1.12 2.29
C PHE A 135 -19.04 1.21 2.81
N LEU A 136 -18.84 1.81 3.99
CA LEU A 136 -17.51 2.00 4.57
C LEU A 136 -16.96 0.73 5.21
N LEU A 137 -17.80 0.03 5.98
CA LEU A 137 -17.38 -1.12 6.78
C LEU A 137 -17.60 -2.46 6.07
N GLY A 138 -18.49 -2.49 5.06
CA GLY A 138 -18.99 -3.71 4.43
C GLY A 138 -20.22 -4.25 5.16
N ASP A 139 -21.13 -4.87 4.41
CA ASP A 139 -22.32 -5.55 4.94
C ASP A 139 -22.18 -7.09 4.91
N GLY A 140 -21.09 -7.58 4.33
CA GLY A 140 -20.81 -9.00 4.16
C GLY A 140 -21.55 -9.68 2.99
N ASP A 141 -22.36 -8.92 2.23
CA ASP A 141 -23.13 -9.41 1.09
C ASP A 141 -22.83 -8.63 -0.19
N GLN A 142 -23.34 -7.42 -0.31
CA GLN A 142 -23.23 -6.61 -1.54
C GLN A 142 -22.08 -5.60 -1.51
N LEU A 143 -21.72 -5.11 -0.32
CA LEU A 143 -20.70 -4.10 -0.10
C LEU A 143 -19.46 -4.70 0.56
N THR A 144 -18.31 -4.52 -0.08
CA THR A 144 -17.03 -5.11 0.41
C THR A 144 -16.34 -4.28 1.49
N GLY A 145 -16.82 -3.04 1.72
CA GLY A 145 -16.17 -2.07 2.60
C GLY A 145 -14.96 -1.38 1.95
N ARG A 146 -14.50 -0.29 2.56
CA ARG A 146 -13.46 0.60 2.02
C ARG A 146 -12.29 0.82 3.01
N PRO A 147 -11.63 -0.25 3.51
CA PRO A 147 -10.58 -0.09 4.54
C PRO A 147 -9.30 0.56 4.01
N SER A 148 -9.08 0.53 2.69
CA SER A 148 -7.85 1.00 2.05
C SER A 148 -8.00 2.37 1.38
N ASP A 149 -9.24 2.86 1.22
CA ASP A 149 -9.52 4.09 0.53
C ASP A 149 -9.40 5.32 1.44
N LEU A 150 -9.20 6.46 0.80
CA LEU A 150 -9.20 7.76 1.44
C LEU A 150 -10.61 8.34 1.37
N VAL A 151 -11.30 8.46 2.50
CA VAL A 151 -12.68 8.93 2.52
C VAL A 151 -12.83 10.16 3.40
N GLY A 152 -13.54 11.17 2.90
CA GLY A 152 -13.90 12.39 3.63
C GLY A 152 -15.40 12.60 3.64
N LEU A 153 -15.86 13.49 4.54
CA LEU A 153 -17.25 13.84 4.71
C LEU A 153 -17.45 15.36 4.67
N ILE A 154 -18.30 15.79 3.77
CA ILE A 154 -18.85 17.15 3.74
C ILE A 154 -20.34 17.05 3.95
N THR A 155 -20.86 17.92 4.78
CA THR A 155 -22.30 18.11 4.94
C THR A 155 -22.68 19.50 4.48
N PHE A 156 -23.84 19.62 3.88
CA PHE A 156 -24.35 20.91 3.44
C PHE A 156 -25.85 21.04 3.73
N ALA A 157 -26.27 22.26 3.98
CA ALA A 157 -27.65 22.75 4.00
C ALA A 157 -27.60 24.13 3.35
N ARG A 158 -27.84 25.20 4.09
CA ARG A 158 -27.62 26.56 3.57
C ARG A 158 -26.13 26.87 3.32
N PHE A 159 -25.23 26.23 4.07
CA PHE A 159 -23.79 26.35 3.97
C PHE A 159 -23.17 24.96 3.91
N ALA A 160 -22.03 24.84 3.22
CA ALA A 160 -21.25 23.63 3.18
C ALA A 160 -20.14 23.65 4.24
N GLU A 161 -19.95 22.54 4.94
CA GLU A 161 -18.92 22.38 5.96
C GLU A 161 -18.20 21.03 5.84
N THR A 162 -16.92 21.01 6.18
CA THR A 162 -16.15 19.76 6.24
C THR A 162 -16.37 19.10 7.59
N ALA A 163 -17.21 18.07 7.63
CA ALA A 163 -17.46 17.29 8.83
C ALA A 163 -16.30 16.34 9.15
N CYS A 164 -15.64 15.80 8.11
CA CYS A 164 -14.42 15.01 8.24
C CYS A 164 -13.49 15.30 7.05
N PRO A 165 -12.21 15.64 7.28
CA PRO A 165 -11.23 15.70 6.22
C PRO A 165 -11.04 14.30 5.60
N VAL A 166 -10.38 14.24 4.44
CA VAL A 166 -10.08 12.97 3.77
C VAL A 166 -9.09 12.16 4.60
N VAL A 167 -9.53 11.04 5.16
CA VAL A 167 -8.76 10.16 6.04
C VAL A 167 -8.90 8.70 5.63
N ARG A 168 -7.99 7.85 6.11
CA ARG A 168 -8.01 6.40 5.88
C ARG A 168 -8.48 5.63 7.13
N ASP A 169 -9.52 6.12 7.77
CA ASP A 169 -10.08 5.50 8.97
C ASP A 169 -11.61 5.40 8.85
N PRO A 170 -12.14 4.26 8.36
CA PRO A 170 -13.57 4.07 8.21
C PRO A 170 -14.33 4.13 9.54
N GLN A 171 -13.70 3.76 10.66
CA GLN A 171 -14.38 3.73 11.96
C GLN A 171 -14.64 5.14 12.50
N THR A 172 -13.62 5.99 12.46
CA THR A 172 -13.77 7.41 12.81
C THR A 172 -14.80 8.09 11.92
N LEU A 173 -14.74 7.83 10.59
CA LEU A 173 -15.70 8.42 9.66
C LEU A 173 -17.14 7.96 9.94
N THR A 174 -17.36 6.69 10.23
CA THR A 174 -18.67 6.15 10.60
C THR A 174 -19.23 6.85 11.83
N SER A 175 -18.39 7.07 12.85
CA SER A 175 -18.80 7.78 14.06
C SER A 175 -19.24 9.23 13.77
N LEU A 176 -18.55 9.90 12.85
CA LEU A 176 -18.90 11.25 12.42
C LEU A 176 -20.18 11.28 11.57
N ILE A 177 -20.40 10.29 10.71
CA ILE A 177 -21.64 10.14 9.95
C ILE A 177 -22.84 9.96 10.89
N GLU A 178 -22.71 9.14 11.92
CA GLU A 178 -23.79 8.96 12.91
C GLU A 178 -24.13 10.24 13.68
N ALA A 179 -23.15 11.13 13.87
CA ALA A 179 -23.33 12.42 14.53
C ALA A 179 -23.98 13.50 13.64
N VAL A 180 -24.10 13.28 12.32
CA VAL A 180 -24.74 14.23 11.41
C VAL A 180 -26.21 14.39 11.79
N ASN A 181 -26.67 15.63 11.95
CA ASN A 181 -28.07 15.95 12.20
C ASN A 181 -28.56 16.91 11.13
N THR A 182 -29.83 16.83 10.82
CA THR A 182 -30.51 17.78 9.92
C THR A 182 -30.52 19.19 10.52
N ALA A 183 -30.57 20.20 9.63
CA ALA A 183 -30.70 21.60 10.06
C ALA A 183 -31.96 21.80 10.92
N GLN A 184 -31.76 22.30 12.11
CA GLN A 184 -32.86 22.52 13.08
C GLN A 184 -33.38 23.96 13.05
N ALA A 185 -32.48 24.88 12.76
CA ALA A 185 -32.83 26.30 12.73
C ALA A 185 -33.14 26.77 11.30
N ARG A 186 -34.16 27.62 11.15
CA ARG A 186 -34.54 28.15 9.81
C ARG A 186 -33.44 28.88 9.06
N TYR A 187 -32.50 29.49 9.80
CA TYR A 187 -31.37 30.18 9.18
C TYR A 187 -30.28 29.21 8.65
N GLU A 188 -30.30 27.95 9.09
CA GLU A 188 -29.40 26.89 8.59
C GLU A 188 -30.04 26.11 7.44
N ASP A 189 -31.37 26.18 7.31
CA ASP A 189 -32.11 25.40 6.34
C ASP A 189 -31.95 25.98 4.91
N GLY A 190 -31.78 25.14 3.97
CA GLY A 190 -31.52 25.42 2.57
C GLY A 190 -30.68 24.29 1.95
N THR A 191 -30.40 24.38 0.66
CA THR A 191 -29.71 23.32 -0.10
C THR A 191 -28.69 23.97 -1.02
N ALA A 192 -27.44 24.10 -0.54
CA ALA A 192 -26.31 24.71 -1.25
C ALA A 192 -25.46 23.64 -1.96
N ILE A 193 -26.01 23.06 -3.04
CA ILE A 193 -25.35 21.97 -3.79
C ILE A 193 -24.01 22.46 -4.38
N GLY A 194 -24.01 23.67 -4.97
CA GLY A 194 -22.81 24.23 -5.59
C GLY A 194 -21.66 24.40 -4.62
N ASP A 195 -21.94 24.97 -3.43
CA ASP A 195 -20.93 25.15 -2.37
C ASP A 195 -20.41 23.79 -1.86
N GLY A 196 -21.31 22.80 -1.67
CA GLY A 196 -20.95 21.45 -1.27
C GLY A 196 -20.00 20.78 -2.25
N LEU A 197 -20.31 20.91 -3.55
CA LEU A 197 -19.51 20.33 -4.63
C LEU A 197 -18.16 21.04 -4.77
N ALA A 198 -18.13 22.37 -4.76
CA ALA A 198 -16.92 23.16 -4.82
C ALA A 198 -15.96 22.87 -3.66
N LEU A 199 -16.49 22.81 -2.44
CA LEU A 199 -15.72 22.47 -1.25
C LEU A 199 -15.15 21.04 -1.34
N ALA A 200 -15.93 20.08 -1.83
CA ALA A 200 -15.51 18.70 -2.00
C ALA A 200 -14.37 18.58 -3.02
N ALA A 201 -14.50 19.24 -4.16
CA ALA A 201 -13.48 19.26 -5.19
C ALA A 201 -12.16 19.89 -4.66
N ALA A 202 -12.26 21.01 -3.94
CA ALA A 202 -11.10 21.67 -3.32
C ALA A 202 -10.40 20.79 -2.29
N ARG A 203 -11.15 20.03 -1.47
CA ARG A 203 -10.59 19.09 -0.48
C ARG A 203 -9.85 17.93 -1.13
N LEU A 204 -10.42 17.33 -2.18
CA LEU A 204 -9.76 16.26 -2.93
C LEU A 204 -8.49 16.75 -3.62
N LYS A 205 -8.55 17.92 -4.25
CA LYS A 205 -7.38 18.53 -4.90
C LYS A 205 -6.26 18.79 -3.89
N ARG A 206 -6.60 19.35 -2.75
CA ARG A 206 -5.63 19.60 -1.67
C ARG A 206 -4.99 18.31 -1.17
N THR A 207 -5.78 17.25 -0.97
CA THR A 207 -5.27 15.94 -0.54
C THR A 207 -4.28 15.38 -1.56
N GLU A 208 -4.57 15.48 -2.86
CA GLU A 208 -3.67 15.08 -3.95
C GLU A 208 -2.34 15.85 -3.88
N ASP A 209 -2.40 17.18 -3.73
CA ASP A 209 -1.21 18.05 -3.68
C ASP A 209 -0.38 17.77 -2.42
N GLU A 210 -1.00 17.51 -1.26
CA GLU A 210 -0.32 17.15 -0.02
C GLU A 210 0.42 15.81 -0.16
N LEU A 211 -0.20 14.79 -0.75
CA LEU A 211 0.43 13.49 -1.01
C LEU A 211 1.59 13.62 -2.02
N ALA A 212 1.41 14.42 -3.07
CA ALA A 212 2.48 14.69 -4.04
C ALA A 212 3.68 15.40 -3.40
N ASN A 213 3.44 16.33 -2.49
CA ASN A 213 4.50 17.05 -1.77
C ASN A 213 5.24 16.14 -0.77
N ARG A 214 4.54 15.24 -0.06
CA ARG A 214 5.16 14.24 0.83
C ARG A 214 6.09 13.30 0.05
N ARG A 215 5.68 12.85 -1.15
CA ARG A 215 6.54 12.08 -2.05
C ARG A 215 7.83 12.80 -2.40
N ARG A 216 7.73 14.07 -2.79
CA ARG A 216 8.91 14.89 -3.15
C ARG A 216 9.86 15.08 -1.96
N ALA A 217 9.34 15.08 -0.74
CA ALA A 217 10.13 15.20 0.48
C ALA A 217 10.84 13.90 0.90
N GLY A 218 10.62 12.78 0.19
CA GLY A 218 11.32 11.51 0.44
C GLY A 218 10.95 10.84 1.77
N THR A 219 9.74 11.04 2.27
CA THR A 219 9.24 10.34 3.47
C THR A 219 9.17 8.84 3.22
N THR A 220 9.68 8.04 4.16
CA THR A 220 9.81 6.57 4.08
C THR A 220 8.48 5.82 4.30
N GLU A 221 7.36 6.51 4.21
CA GLU A 221 6.05 5.88 4.33
C GLU A 221 5.67 5.12 3.04
N PRO A 222 4.91 4.01 3.15
CA PRO A 222 4.47 3.25 1.97
C PRO A 222 3.77 4.17 0.97
N GLU A 223 4.15 4.03 -0.31
CA GLU A 223 3.71 4.90 -1.38
C GLU A 223 2.21 4.76 -1.63
N LEU A 224 1.42 5.72 -1.09
CA LEU A 224 0.00 5.82 -1.35
C LEU A 224 -0.23 6.61 -2.64
N THR A 225 -0.77 5.96 -3.67
CA THR A 225 -1.11 6.60 -4.94
C THR A 225 -2.62 6.71 -5.07
N ILE A 226 -3.12 7.92 -5.34
CA ILE A 226 -4.53 8.11 -5.66
C ILE A 226 -4.75 7.65 -7.11
N LYS A 227 -5.55 6.60 -7.29
CA LYS A 227 -5.92 6.05 -8.59
C LYS A 227 -7.04 6.85 -9.24
N SER A 228 -8.06 7.18 -8.46
CA SER A 228 -9.17 8.02 -8.91
C SER A 228 -9.67 8.92 -7.78
N LYS A 229 -10.27 10.03 -8.17
CA LYS A 229 -10.90 11.01 -7.27
C LYS A 229 -12.38 11.01 -7.56
N VAL A 230 -13.18 10.82 -6.52
CA VAL A 230 -14.63 10.63 -6.62
C VAL A 230 -15.36 11.49 -5.61
N ILE A 231 -16.40 12.16 -6.06
CA ILE A 231 -17.40 12.79 -5.20
C ILE A 231 -18.69 12.00 -5.30
N VAL A 232 -19.31 11.67 -4.18
CA VAL A 232 -20.65 11.09 -4.10
C VAL A 232 -21.57 12.13 -3.44
N LEU A 233 -22.36 12.79 -4.27
CA LEU A 233 -23.27 13.83 -3.86
C LEU A 233 -24.68 13.27 -3.63
N LEU A 234 -25.19 13.40 -2.40
CA LEU A 234 -26.54 13.00 -2.04
C LEU A 234 -27.38 14.23 -1.69
N THR A 235 -28.51 14.36 -2.32
CA THR A 235 -29.49 15.43 -2.04
C THR A 235 -30.91 14.94 -2.32
N ASP A 236 -31.87 15.57 -1.66
CA ASP A 236 -33.31 15.35 -1.87
C ASP A 236 -34.04 16.62 -2.32
N GLY A 237 -33.29 17.69 -2.65
CA GLY A 237 -33.86 19.00 -3.00
C GLY A 237 -33.18 19.65 -4.22
N ASP A 238 -33.65 20.85 -4.51
CA ASP A 238 -33.14 21.74 -5.55
C ASP A 238 -32.10 22.68 -4.95
N ASN A 239 -31.15 23.16 -5.76
CA ASN A 239 -30.19 24.18 -5.29
C ASN A 239 -30.92 25.52 -5.06
N ASN A 240 -31.07 25.90 -3.79
CA ASN A 240 -31.80 27.11 -3.39
C ASN A 240 -31.00 28.01 -2.42
N ALA A 241 -29.77 27.67 -2.14
CA ALA A 241 -28.87 28.40 -1.25
C ALA A 241 -27.43 28.29 -1.76
N GLY A 242 -26.51 28.98 -1.08
CA GLY A 242 -25.10 29.01 -1.44
C GLY A 242 -24.74 30.11 -2.42
N GLU A 243 -23.43 30.28 -2.68
CA GLU A 243 -22.88 31.30 -3.58
C GLU A 243 -22.38 30.68 -4.89
N ALA A 244 -21.93 29.41 -4.85
CA ALA A 244 -21.37 28.72 -6.02
C ALA A 244 -22.50 28.13 -6.90
N ASP A 245 -22.37 28.33 -8.22
CA ASP A 245 -23.22 27.64 -9.18
C ASP A 245 -22.85 26.15 -9.26
N PRO A 246 -23.81 25.19 -9.16
CA PRO A 246 -23.54 23.76 -9.21
C PRO A 246 -22.85 23.30 -10.51
N ILE A 247 -23.17 23.94 -11.64
CA ILE A 247 -22.61 23.58 -12.95
C ILE A 247 -21.15 24.08 -13.05
N GLU A 248 -20.87 25.31 -12.58
CA GLU A 248 -19.50 25.84 -12.52
C GLU A 248 -18.63 24.98 -11.59
N ALA A 249 -19.16 24.57 -10.42
CA ALA A 249 -18.47 23.66 -9.50
C ALA A 249 -18.19 22.29 -10.14
N ALA A 250 -19.12 21.77 -10.95
CA ALA A 250 -18.93 20.52 -11.69
C ALA A 250 -17.85 20.65 -12.78
N GLN A 251 -17.82 21.78 -13.50
CA GLN A 251 -16.76 22.05 -14.49
C GLN A 251 -15.38 22.10 -13.83
N LEU A 252 -15.26 22.76 -12.70
CA LEU A 252 -14.02 22.79 -11.92
C LEU A 252 -13.59 21.40 -11.45
N ALA A 253 -14.54 20.58 -10.98
CA ALA A 253 -14.27 19.21 -10.59
C ALA A 253 -13.78 18.37 -11.79
N ALA A 254 -14.39 18.54 -12.97
CA ALA A 254 -13.98 17.89 -14.20
C ALA A 254 -12.56 18.28 -14.65
N GLU A 255 -12.20 19.58 -14.58
CA GLU A 255 -10.84 20.07 -14.85
C GLU A 255 -9.78 19.42 -13.95
N TRP A 256 -10.13 19.11 -12.71
CA TRP A 256 -9.26 18.42 -11.77
C TRP A 256 -9.30 16.90 -11.87
N GLY A 257 -10.03 16.36 -12.87
CA GLY A 257 -10.18 14.92 -13.10
C GLY A 257 -10.94 14.21 -11.97
N ILE A 258 -11.91 14.90 -11.36
CA ILE A 258 -12.76 14.36 -10.29
C ILE A 258 -14.09 13.95 -10.91
N LYS A 259 -14.49 12.69 -10.71
CA LYS A 259 -15.81 12.18 -11.12
C LYS A 259 -16.85 12.48 -10.04
N VAL A 260 -18.03 12.87 -10.44
CA VAL A 260 -19.15 13.14 -9.51
C VAL A 260 -20.30 12.18 -9.78
N TYR A 261 -20.58 11.34 -8.80
CA TYR A 261 -21.79 10.51 -8.77
C TYR A 261 -22.85 11.26 -8.00
N THR A 262 -23.98 11.52 -8.63
CA THR A 262 -25.10 12.26 -8.03
C THR A 262 -26.24 11.32 -7.71
N ILE A 263 -26.77 11.41 -6.49
CA ILE A 263 -27.84 10.55 -5.99
C ILE A 263 -29.01 11.43 -5.53
N GLY A 264 -30.13 11.34 -6.25
CA GLY A 264 -31.38 12.00 -5.89
C GLY A 264 -32.23 11.10 -5.00
N ILE A 265 -32.37 11.47 -3.72
CA ILE A 265 -33.11 10.69 -2.73
C ILE A 265 -34.59 11.05 -2.76
N GLY A 266 -35.45 10.03 -2.81
CA GLY A 266 -36.91 10.21 -2.87
C GLY A 266 -37.44 10.76 -4.19
N ALA A 267 -36.60 10.89 -5.22
CA ALA A 267 -37.03 11.33 -6.54
C ALA A 267 -38.07 10.36 -7.13
N GLY A 268 -39.27 10.88 -7.46
CA GLY A 268 -40.36 10.08 -8.01
C GLY A 268 -41.04 9.09 -7.06
N ALA A 269 -40.64 9.05 -5.76
CA ALA A 269 -41.30 8.25 -4.74
C ALA A 269 -42.28 9.07 -3.91
N ASP A 270 -43.19 8.36 -3.26
CA ASP A 270 -44.07 8.95 -2.27
C ASP A 270 -43.29 9.22 -0.98
N SER A 271 -43.05 10.48 -0.72
CA SER A 271 -42.46 10.91 0.55
C SER A 271 -43.56 11.20 1.55
N TYR A 272 -43.34 10.81 2.79
CA TYR A 272 -44.32 11.00 3.83
C TYR A 272 -43.75 11.90 4.95
N GLN A 273 -44.58 12.87 5.37
CA GLN A 273 -44.33 13.64 6.58
C GLN A 273 -45.30 13.19 7.66
N ILE A 274 -44.81 12.92 8.85
CA ILE A 274 -45.63 12.60 9.98
C ILE A 274 -45.98 13.91 10.67
N ILE A 275 -47.26 14.31 10.61
CA ILE A 275 -47.79 15.48 11.33
C ILE A 275 -48.47 14.98 12.59
N ARG A 276 -48.01 15.45 13.75
CA ARG A 276 -48.67 15.21 15.05
C ARG A 276 -49.82 16.15 15.20
N THR A 277 -51.05 15.62 15.14
CA THR A 277 -52.29 16.36 15.38
C THR A 277 -52.84 15.95 16.74
N PRO A 278 -53.75 16.75 17.35
CA PRO A 278 -54.44 16.38 18.57
C PRO A 278 -55.24 15.07 18.50
N LEU A 279 -55.51 14.60 17.29
CA LEU A 279 -56.23 13.36 16.96
C LEU A 279 -55.30 12.17 16.66
N GLY A 280 -53.98 12.35 16.82
CA GLY A 280 -52.97 11.32 16.52
C GLY A 280 -52.00 11.73 15.43
N GLU A 281 -51.11 10.79 15.11
CA GLU A 281 -50.13 10.96 14.02
C GLU A 281 -50.79 10.71 12.66
N GLN A 282 -50.71 11.69 11.76
CA GLN A 282 -51.22 11.59 10.41
C GLN A 282 -50.02 11.57 9.42
N ARG A 283 -50.07 10.64 8.48
CA ARG A 283 -49.14 10.59 7.35
C ARG A 283 -49.67 11.46 6.22
N VAL A 284 -48.93 12.51 5.90
CA VAL A 284 -49.26 13.40 4.78
C VAL A 284 -48.24 13.16 3.67
N ARG A 285 -48.73 12.91 2.49
CA ARG A 285 -47.87 12.75 1.28
C ARG A 285 -47.35 14.12 0.87
N VAL A 286 -46.02 14.22 0.72
CA VAL A 286 -45.32 15.43 0.28
C VAL A 286 -44.64 15.15 -1.05
N PRO A 287 -44.83 15.98 -2.07
CA PRO A 287 -44.12 15.82 -3.34
C PRO A 287 -42.61 16.03 -3.11
N SER A 288 -41.81 15.21 -3.77
CA SER A 288 -40.36 15.38 -3.78
C SER A 288 -39.99 16.34 -4.91
N ASN A 289 -39.24 17.40 -4.58
CA ASN A 289 -38.77 18.41 -5.53
C ASN A 289 -37.26 18.24 -5.76
N VAL A 290 -36.87 17.16 -6.41
CA VAL A 290 -35.46 16.93 -6.78
C VAL A 290 -35.24 17.43 -8.20
N ASP A 291 -34.31 18.35 -8.41
CA ASP A 291 -33.89 18.76 -9.75
C ASP A 291 -32.97 17.70 -10.37
N GLU A 292 -33.64 16.66 -10.92
CA GLU A 292 -32.91 15.60 -11.62
C GLU A 292 -32.13 16.13 -12.85
N GLY A 293 -32.57 17.24 -13.45
CA GLY A 293 -31.93 17.85 -14.62
C GLY A 293 -30.53 18.35 -14.26
N ALA A 294 -30.43 19.15 -13.23
CA ALA A 294 -29.16 19.66 -12.73
C ALA A 294 -28.23 18.53 -12.27
N LEU A 295 -28.76 17.55 -11.51
CA LEU A 295 -27.96 16.41 -11.03
C LEU A 295 -27.42 15.55 -12.18
N LYS A 296 -28.18 15.31 -13.23
CA LYS A 296 -27.73 14.60 -14.43
C LYS A 296 -26.65 15.38 -15.15
N GLN A 297 -26.83 16.68 -15.32
CA GLN A 297 -25.86 17.55 -15.98
C GLN A 297 -24.51 17.58 -15.22
N ILE A 298 -24.53 17.68 -13.87
CA ILE A 298 -23.33 17.60 -13.04
C ILE A 298 -22.57 16.28 -13.26
N ALA A 299 -23.30 15.16 -13.25
CA ALA A 299 -22.72 13.84 -13.46
C ALA A 299 -22.11 13.70 -14.87
N GLU A 300 -22.82 14.14 -15.91
CA GLU A 300 -22.35 14.09 -17.29
C GLU A 300 -21.09 14.91 -17.53
N ILE A 301 -21.03 16.15 -17.01
CA ILE A 301 -19.85 17.03 -17.13
C ILE A 301 -18.61 16.38 -16.55
N THR A 302 -18.74 15.66 -15.44
CA THR A 302 -17.63 15.08 -14.70
C THR A 302 -17.29 13.64 -15.09
N GLY A 303 -18.06 13.04 -16.01
CA GLY A 303 -17.90 11.63 -16.40
C GLY A 303 -18.34 10.62 -15.33
N GLY A 304 -19.19 11.05 -14.40
CA GLY A 304 -19.88 10.20 -13.44
C GLY A 304 -21.25 9.74 -13.93
N SER A 305 -22.15 9.42 -13.01
CA SER A 305 -23.52 9.02 -13.33
C SER A 305 -24.52 9.51 -12.27
N TYR A 306 -25.74 9.81 -12.74
CA TYR A 306 -26.89 10.12 -11.89
C TYR A 306 -27.62 8.84 -11.52
N HIS A 307 -28.02 8.73 -10.28
CA HIS A 307 -28.83 7.63 -9.76
C HIS A 307 -30.02 8.15 -8.96
N ARG A 308 -31.13 7.43 -9.09
CA ARG A 308 -32.33 7.71 -8.31
C ARG A 308 -32.48 6.69 -7.19
N ALA A 309 -32.62 7.13 -5.95
CA ALA A 309 -32.87 6.28 -4.80
C ALA A 309 -34.26 6.57 -4.24
N GLN A 310 -35.19 5.64 -4.43
CA GLN A 310 -36.58 5.76 -3.96
C GLN A 310 -36.77 5.21 -2.56
N ASP A 311 -35.98 4.21 -2.21
CA ASP A 311 -35.99 3.52 -0.93
C ASP A 311 -34.57 3.15 -0.48
N GLY A 312 -34.43 2.54 0.69
CA GLY A 312 -33.12 2.16 1.22
C GLY A 312 -32.42 1.08 0.40
N GLU A 313 -33.17 0.16 -0.21
CA GLU A 313 -32.60 -0.89 -1.05
C GLU A 313 -32.04 -0.33 -2.36
N SER A 314 -32.76 0.55 -3.03
CA SER A 314 -32.27 1.24 -4.24
C SER A 314 -31.03 2.09 -3.92
N LEU A 315 -30.97 2.74 -2.76
CA LEU A 315 -29.80 3.47 -2.32
C LEU A 315 -28.59 2.53 -2.11
N ARG A 316 -28.78 1.36 -1.50
CA ARG A 316 -27.73 0.34 -1.33
C ARG A 316 -27.21 -0.17 -2.68
N GLN A 317 -28.10 -0.43 -3.63
CA GLN A 317 -27.74 -0.86 -4.99
C GLN A 317 -26.91 0.19 -5.74
N VAL A 318 -27.24 1.48 -5.58
CA VAL A 318 -26.45 2.58 -6.14
C VAL A 318 -25.02 2.57 -5.56
N TYR A 319 -24.88 2.44 -4.25
CA TYR A 319 -23.55 2.35 -3.63
C TYR A 319 -22.79 1.10 -4.05
N ALA A 320 -23.46 -0.03 -4.21
CA ALA A 320 -22.83 -1.26 -4.73
C ALA A 320 -22.38 -1.09 -6.19
N GLN A 321 -23.10 -0.32 -7.00
CA GLN A 321 -22.69 0.00 -8.37
C GLN A 321 -21.44 0.91 -8.36
N ILE A 322 -21.42 1.96 -7.55
CA ILE A 322 -20.25 2.85 -7.39
C ILE A 322 -19.04 2.04 -6.88
N ASP A 323 -19.26 1.12 -5.94
CA ASP A 323 -18.23 0.22 -5.42
C ASP A 323 -17.55 -0.60 -6.52
N ARG A 324 -18.32 -1.12 -7.46
CA ARG A 324 -17.80 -1.90 -8.60
C ARG A 324 -17.04 -1.04 -9.61
N LEU A 325 -17.52 0.19 -9.87
CA LEU A 325 -16.93 1.10 -10.85
C LEU A 325 -15.60 1.67 -10.36
N GLU A 326 -15.50 1.95 -9.07
CA GLU A 326 -14.36 2.62 -8.44
C GLU A 326 -13.63 1.69 -7.45
N LYS A 327 -13.37 0.46 -7.90
CA LYS A 327 -12.67 -0.52 -7.05
C LYS A 327 -11.19 -0.19 -6.96
N SER A 328 -10.69 -0.07 -5.73
CA SER A 328 -9.26 0.04 -5.46
C SER A 328 -8.57 -1.29 -5.73
N SER A 329 -7.40 -1.25 -6.37
CA SER A 329 -6.53 -2.41 -6.49
C SER A 329 -5.36 -2.25 -5.52
N VAL A 330 -5.30 -3.09 -4.50
CA VAL A 330 -4.11 -3.20 -3.65
C VAL A 330 -3.12 -4.08 -4.38
N ASN A 331 -2.19 -3.45 -5.10
CA ASN A 331 -1.07 -4.17 -5.69
C ASN A 331 0.05 -4.20 -4.65
N THR A 332 0.16 -5.31 -3.93
CA THR A 332 1.34 -5.58 -3.10
C THR A 332 2.46 -6.01 -4.04
N VAL A 333 3.35 -5.10 -4.38
CA VAL A 333 4.55 -5.45 -5.13
C VAL A 333 5.63 -5.76 -4.11
N GLU A 334 5.92 -7.05 -3.93
CA GLU A 334 7.05 -7.49 -3.12
C GLU A 334 8.34 -7.22 -3.88
N TYR A 335 9.03 -6.16 -3.56
CA TYR A 335 10.40 -5.96 -3.99
C TYR A 335 11.34 -6.66 -3.02
N THR A 336 12.06 -7.65 -3.51
CA THR A 336 13.16 -8.25 -2.75
C THR A 336 14.41 -7.47 -3.07
N ASP A 337 14.85 -6.62 -2.14
CA ASP A 337 16.15 -5.94 -2.25
C ASP A 337 17.26 -6.95 -1.94
N TRP A 338 18.12 -7.22 -2.93
CA TRP A 338 19.17 -8.21 -2.84
C TRP A 338 20.47 -7.54 -2.36
N GLN A 339 20.78 -7.68 -1.06
CA GLN A 339 22.04 -7.18 -0.52
C GLN A 339 23.18 -8.16 -0.78
N GLU A 340 24.24 -7.66 -1.39
CA GLU A 340 25.45 -8.42 -1.64
C GLU A 340 26.24 -8.61 -0.34
N LYS A 341 26.58 -9.86 -0.01
CA LYS A 341 27.37 -10.23 1.18
C LYS A 341 28.74 -10.82 0.82
N PHE A 342 29.26 -10.52 -0.36
CA PHE A 342 30.53 -11.05 -0.85
C PHE A 342 31.76 -10.55 -0.03
N ILE A 343 31.62 -9.42 0.66
CA ILE A 343 32.74 -8.81 1.44
C ILE A 343 33.28 -9.77 2.51
N PHE A 344 32.40 -10.51 3.19
CA PHE A 344 32.82 -11.42 4.27
C PHE A 344 33.69 -12.58 3.76
N PRO A 345 33.28 -13.38 2.76
CA PRO A 345 34.13 -14.43 2.22
C PRO A 345 35.37 -13.87 1.47
N ALA A 346 35.27 -12.67 0.86
CA ALA A 346 36.41 -12.02 0.22
C ALA A 346 37.51 -11.61 1.25
N ALA A 347 37.09 -10.96 2.31
CA ALA A 347 38.04 -10.54 3.38
C ALA A 347 38.68 -11.76 4.07
N ALA A 348 37.90 -12.79 4.40
CA ALA A 348 38.42 -14.02 4.97
C ALA A 348 39.40 -14.72 4.01
N GLY A 349 39.04 -14.81 2.70
CA GLY A 349 39.88 -15.40 1.67
C GLY A 349 41.23 -14.66 1.51
N ALA A 350 41.19 -13.33 1.46
CA ALA A 350 42.38 -12.50 1.39
C ALA A 350 43.28 -12.68 2.65
N MET A 351 42.68 -12.74 3.84
CA MET A 351 43.40 -12.96 5.07
C MET A 351 44.14 -14.33 5.08
N PHE A 352 43.46 -15.40 4.65
CA PHE A 352 44.08 -16.73 4.56
C PHE A 352 45.18 -16.79 3.50
N LEU A 353 45.06 -16.09 2.38
CA LEU A 353 46.15 -15.99 1.39
C LEU A 353 47.36 -15.26 1.96
N VAL A 354 47.15 -14.10 2.58
CA VAL A 354 48.25 -13.33 3.19
C VAL A 354 48.93 -14.16 4.26
N LEU A 355 48.16 -14.82 5.14
CA LEU A 355 48.70 -15.70 6.19
C LEU A 355 49.52 -16.85 5.60
N GLY A 356 49.01 -17.52 4.58
CA GLY A 356 49.72 -18.61 3.90
C GLY A 356 51.04 -18.17 3.27
N LEU A 357 51.04 -16.99 2.60
CA LEU A 357 52.26 -16.39 2.06
C LEU A 357 53.25 -15.99 3.12
N LEU A 358 52.83 -15.36 4.21
CA LEU A 358 53.69 -14.96 5.33
C LEU A 358 54.28 -16.18 6.01
N LEU A 359 53.51 -17.23 6.29
CA LEU A 359 54.02 -18.46 6.88
C LEU A 359 55.08 -19.14 5.97
N ASN A 360 54.86 -19.10 4.66
CA ASN A 360 55.82 -19.65 3.72
C ASN A 360 57.09 -18.80 3.56
N ALA A 361 56.98 -17.46 3.68
CA ALA A 361 58.11 -16.54 3.59
C ALA A 361 58.99 -16.49 4.85
N THR A 362 58.38 -16.69 6.03
CA THR A 362 59.03 -16.49 7.31
C THR A 362 59.37 -17.83 8.00
N TRP A 363 58.40 -18.40 8.74
CA TRP A 363 58.63 -19.49 9.67
C TRP A 363 58.77 -20.87 9.02
N LEU A 364 58.04 -21.15 7.93
CA LEU A 364 58.02 -22.44 7.24
C LEU A 364 58.75 -22.41 5.90
N ARG A 365 59.65 -21.41 5.71
CA ARG A 365 60.51 -21.31 4.52
C ARG A 365 61.31 -22.61 4.35
N ARG A 366 61.12 -23.28 3.24
CA ARG A 366 61.95 -24.42 2.87
C ARG A 366 63.33 -23.88 2.48
N THR A 367 64.26 -23.89 3.43
CA THR A 367 65.67 -23.73 3.08
C THR A 367 66.16 -25.03 2.50
N PHE A 368 66.66 -24.96 1.31
CA PHE A 368 67.26 -26.06 0.59
C PHE A 368 68.49 -26.55 1.35
#